data_122d4163176fc16bc712c1aabf9e2c62
#
_entry.id   122d4163176fc16bc712c1aabf9e2c62
#
_cell.length_a   1.000
_cell.length_b   1.000
_cell.length_c   1.000
_cell.angle_alpha   90.00
_cell.angle_beta   90.00
_cell.angle_gamma   90.00
#
_symmetry.space_group_name_H-M   'P 1'
#
loop_
_entity.id
_entity.type
_entity.pdbx_description
1 polymer ?
#
loop_
_entity_poly.entity_id
_entity_poly.type
_entity_poly.pdbx_seq_one_letter_code
_entity_poly.pdbx_strand_id
1 'polypeptide(L)'
;FLAEENIIPDSYKETNQRYMDAYLNGTLQMEDWGKFSLVFYDGKTAEDIKETMERFFKEVFEPMINIFALKKIHHHYENNDYLLLATATNEIIAKFAAARLGFDDYVATKIVKKDQTIYTNQIEFPPAFKEGKLTMVRQWIEDQKWVGKESFFYSDSVNDLPLLDYVSHPIAT
;
A
#
# COMPACT_ATOMS: atom_id res chain seq x y z
N PHE A 1 4.24 -10.19 13.00
CA PHE A 1 3.71 -11.42 12.39
C PHE A 1 4.85 -12.30 11.84
N LEU A 2 5.52 -11.96 10.73
CA LEU A 2 6.52 -12.86 10.10
C LEU A 2 7.62 -13.32 11.08
N ALA A 3 8.12 -12.44 11.94
CA ALA A 3 9.10 -12.77 12.95
C ALA A 3 8.51 -13.60 14.10
N GLU A 4 7.27 -13.33 14.51
CA GLU A 4 6.55 -14.12 15.52
C GLU A 4 6.24 -15.54 15.05
N GLU A 5 6.00 -15.69 13.74
CA GLU A 5 5.83 -16.99 13.09
C GLU A 5 7.16 -17.70 12.75
N ASN A 6 8.29 -17.12 13.15
CA ASN A 6 9.64 -17.63 12.83
C ASN A 6 9.91 -17.78 11.31
N ILE A 7 9.22 -17.03 10.47
CA ILE A 7 9.42 -16.99 9.01
C ILE A 7 10.64 -16.14 8.65
N ILE A 8 10.88 -15.08 9.43
CA ILE A 8 12.08 -14.24 9.36
C ILE A 8 12.70 -14.10 10.76
N PRO A 9 14.01 -13.79 10.87
CA PRO A 9 14.68 -13.62 12.17
C PRO A 9 14.09 -12.49 13.03
N ASP A 10 14.09 -12.65 14.36
CA ASP A 10 13.63 -11.63 15.32
C ASP A 10 14.40 -10.30 15.21
N SER A 11 15.65 -10.32 14.77
CA SER A 11 16.44 -9.10 14.52
C SER A 11 15.81 -8.13 13.53
N TYR A 12 14.86 -8.59 12.72
CA TYR A 12 14.08 -7.74 11.82
C TYR A 12 13.17 -6.76 12.56
N LYS A 13 12.74 -7.07 13.79
CA LYS A 13 11.90 -6.16 14.60
C LYS A 13 12.62 -4.85 14.90
N GLU A 14 13.89 -4.90 15.30
CA GLU A 14 14.70 -3.70 15.57
C GLU A 14 14.95 -2.89 14.30
N THR A 15 15.27 -3.57 13.19
CA THR A 15 15.48 -2.92 11.92
C THR A 15 14.19 -2.27 11.40
N ASN A 16 13.03 -2.93 11.56
CA ASN A 16 11.72 -2.37 11.23
C ASN A 16 11.43 -1.09 12.02
N GLN A 17 11.77 -1.05 13.31
CA GLN A 17 11.57 0.16 14.12
C GLN A 17 12.40 1.33 13.58
N ARG A 18 13.66 1.12 13.21
CA ARG A 18 14.49 2.17 12.60
C ARG A 18 13.92 2.71 11.30
N TYR A 19 13.35 1.86 10.45
CA TYR A 19 12.68 2.30 9.23
C TYR A 19 11.37 3.05 9.52
N MET A 20 10.62 2.64 10.54
CA MET A 20 9.43 3.36 10.98
C MET A 20 9.78 4.77 11.47
N ASP A 21 10.83 4.90 12.28
CA ASP A 21 11.32 6.20 12.75
C ASP A 21 11.75 7.08 11.57
N ALA A 22 12.45 6.51 10.58
CA ALA A 22 12.85 7.22 9.36
C ALA A 22 11.62 7.66 8.52
N TYR A 23 10.57 6.84 8.44
CA TYR A 23 9.31 7.19 7.78
C TYR A 23 8.65 8.39 8.47
N LEU A 24 8.50 8.35 9.79
CA LEU A 24 7.89 9.43 10.58
C LEU A 24 8.68 10.74 10.49
N ASN A 25 10.01 10.66 10.40
CA ASN A 25 10.90 11.80 10.26
C ASN A 25 11.08 12.27 8.81
N GLY A 26 10.44 11.62 7.84
CA GLY A 26 10.52 11.97 6.42
C GLY A 26 11.87 11.67 5.76
N THR A 27 12.75 10.90 6.41
CA THR A 27 14.12 10.55 5.95
C THR A 27 14.22 9.16 5.32
N LEU A 28 13.11 8.44 5.23
CA LEU A 28 13.07 7.07 4.71
C LEU A 28 13.58 7.01 3.26
N GLN A 29 14.55 6.12 3.02
CA GLN A 29 15.01 5.79 1.68
C GLN A 29 14.22 4.57 1.17
N MET A 30 13.37 4.79 0.16
CA MET A 30 12.44 3.76 -0.33
C MET A 30 13.13 2.54 -0.93
N GLU A 31 14.32 2.70 -1.51
CA GLU A 31 15.09 1.56 -2.03
C GLU A 31 15.54 0.61 -0.92
N ASP A 32 16.08 1.15 0.17
CA ASP A 32 16.55 0.35 1.31
C ASP A 32 15.36 -0.29 2.05
N TRP A 33 14.30 0.49 2.22
CA TRP A 33 13.03 -0.02 2.75
C TRP A 33 12.47 -1.16 1.89
N GLY A 34 12.48 -1.01 0.57
CA GLY A 34 12.05 -2.04 -0.36
C GLY A 34 12.81 -3.35 -0.16
N LYS A 35 14.14 -3.30 -0.19
CA LYS A 35 14.99 -4.48 0.03
C LYS A 35 14.70 -5.18 1.37
N PHE A 36 14.49 -4.41 2.42
CA PHE A 36 14.19 -4.93 3.75
C PHE A 36 12.79 -5.52 3.84
N SER A 37 11.77 -4.76 3.43
CA SER A 37 10.35 -5.14 3.58
C SER A 37 9.94 -6.29 2.67
N LEU A 38 10.65 -6.48 1.56
CA LEU A 38 10.34 -7.49 0.55
C LEU A 38 11.13 -8.80 0.71
N VAL A 39 11.98 -8.91 1.74
CA VAL A 39 12.80 -10.12 1.95
C VAL A 39 11.99 -11.41 2.00
N PHE A 40 10.79 -11.37 2.55
CA PHE A 40 9.89 -12.53 2.61
C PHE A 40 9.42 -12.98 1.23
N TYR A 41 9.28 -12.06 0.29
CA TYR A 41 8.77 -12.35 -1.06
C TYR A 41 9.86 -12.81 -2.04
N ASP A 42 11.12 -12.53 -1.73
CA ASP A 42 12.24 -12.78 -2.64
C ASP A 42 12.34 -14.25 -3.06
N GLY A 43 12.35 -14.49 -4.37
CA GLY A 43 12.41 -15.83 -4.96
C GLY A 43 11.09 -16.61 -4.93
N LYS A 44 9.98 -16.00 -4.49
CA LYS A 44 8.68 -16.66 -4.37
C LYS A 44 7.68 -16.23 -5.45
N THR A 45 6.73 -17.09 -5.74
CA THR A 45 5.54 -16.80 -6.56
C THR A 45 4.35 -16.36 -5.69
N ALA A 46 3.27 -15.91 -6.33
CA ALA A 46 2.03 -15.60 -5.63
C ALA A 46 1.43 -16.81 -4.90
N GLU A 47 1.58 -18.01 -5.44
CA GLU A 47 1.08 -19.25 -4.81
C GLU A 47 1.89 -19.61 -3.57
N ASP A 48 3.23 -19.44 -3.61
CA ASP A 48 4.11 -19.74 -2.47
C ASP A 48 3.83 -18.89 -1.23
N ILE A 49 3.29 -17.67 -1.40
CA ILE A 49 3.02 -16.74 -0.30
C ILE A 49 1.56 -16.74 0.15
N LYS A 50 0.66 -17.36 -0.60
CA LYS A 50 -0.78 -17.25 -0.44
C LYS A 50 -1.26 -17.59 0.96
N GLU A 51 -0.92 -18.76 1.48
CA GLU A 51 -1.34 -19.21 2.81
C GLU A 51 -0.85 -18.25 3.91
N THR A 52 0.42 -17.84 3.86
CA THR A 52 0.97 -16.88 4.82
C THR A 52 0.26 -15.53 4.76
N MET A 53 -0.07 -15.06 3.55
CA MET A 53 -0.81 -13.80 3.37
C MET A 53 -2.24 -13.90 3.89
N GLU A 54 -2.95 -15.00 3.62
CA GLU A 54 -4.31 -15.22 4.12
C GLU A 54 -4.33 -15.24 5.67
N ARG A 55 -3.37 -15.89 6.30
CA ARG A 55 -3.21 -15.87 7.77
C ARG A 55 -2.91 -14.48 8.29
N PHE A 56 -1.96 -13.77 7.68
CA PHE A 56 -1.64 -12.38 8.06
C PHE A 56 -2.88 -11.47 8.00
N PHE A 57 -3.64 -11.54 6.92
CA PHE A 57 -4.83 -10.71 6.77
C PHE A 57 -5.89 -11.06 7.82
N LYS A 58 -6.14 -12.32 8.08
CA LYS A 58 -7.13 -12.76 9.07
C LYS A 58 -6.73 -12.46 10.52
N GLU A 59 -5.45 -12.72 10.86
CA GLU A 59 -5.00 -12.70 12.25
C GLU A 59 -4.51 -11.31 12.68
N VAL A 60 -4.00 -10.49 11.73
CA VAL A 60 -3.39 -9.19 12.01
C VAL A 60 -4.15 -8.04 11.38
N PHE A 61 -4.37 -8.08 10.07
CA PHE A 61 -4.95 -6.95 9.35
C PHE A 61 -6.43 -6.71 9.72
N GLU A 62 -7.28 -7.73 9.66
CA GLU A 62 -8.71 -7.58 9.93
C GLU A 62 -9.01 -7.03 11.34
N PRO A 63 -8.34 -7.48 12.41
CA PRO A 63 -8.55 -6.91 13.75
C PRO A 63 -8.13 -5.44 13.90
N MET A 64 -7.26 -4.93 13.00
CA MET A 64 -6.79 -3.55 13.02
C MET A 64 -7.68 -2.59 12.20
N ILE A 65 -8.66 -3.11 11.45
CA ILE A 65 -9.52 -2.28 10.60
C ILE A 65 -10.32 -1.29 11.45
N ASN A 66 -10.16 0.00 11.14
CA ASN A 66 -10.88 1.06 11.83
C ASN A 66 -12.34 1.12 11.36
N ILE A 67 -13.28 1.01 12.30
CA ILE A 67 -14.72 1.06 12.02
C ILE A 67 -15.17 2.38 11.37
N PHE A 68 -14.51 3.49 11.67
CA PHE A 68 -14.83 4.78 11.03
C PHE A 68 -14.38 4.81 9.56
N ALA A 69 -13.23 4.18 9.25
CA ALA A 69 -12.79 4.02 7.86
C ALA A 69 -13.79 3.15 7.08
N LEU A 70 -14.25 2.03 7.65
CA LEU A 70 -15.29 1.19 7.02
C LEU A 70 -16.58 1.96 6.75
N LYS A 71 -17.02 2.81 7.68
CA LYS A 71 -18.21 3.66 7.46
C LYS A 71 -18.02 4.65 6.31
N LYS A 72 -16.80 5.19 6.14
CA LYS A 72 -16.50 6.08 5.02
C LYS A 72 -16.46 5.33 3.69
N ILE A 73 -15.83 4.18 3.64
CA ILE A 73 -15.82 3.29 2.46
C ILE A 73 -17.27 2.95 2.07
N HIS A 74 -18.09 2.52 3.03
CA HIS A 74 -19.50 2.18 2.79
C HIS A 74 -20.32 3.37 2.29
N HIS A 75 -20.11 4.57 2.86
CA HIS A 75 -20.77 5.79 2.40
C HIS A 75 -20.47 6.09 0.93
N HIS A 76 -19.21 6.01 0.50
CA HIS A 76 -18.85 6.21 -0.90
C HIS A 76 -19.39 5.10 -1.81
N TYR A 77 -19.36 3.86 -1.33
CA TYR A 77 -19.97 2.74 -2.05
C TYR A 77 -21.47 2.94 -2.29
N GLU A 78 -22.25 3.40 -1.30
CA GLU A 78 -23.68 3.70 -1.44
C GLU A 78 -23.97 4.85 -2.42
N ASN A 79 -23.02 5.78 -2.59
CA ASN A 79 -23.09 6.86 -3.57
C ASN A 79 -22.68 6.43 -4.99
N ASN A 80 -22.30 5.17 -5.18
CA ASN A 80 -21.74 4.64 -6.43
C ASN A 80 -20.44 5.35 -6.85
N ASP A 81 -19.65 5.82 -5.87
CA ASP A 81 -18.33 6.36 -6.13
C ASP A 81 -17.35 5.20 -6.40
N TYR A 82 -16.38 5.45 -7.26
CA TYR A 82 -15.31 4.47 -7.51
C TYR A 82 -14.26 4.55 -6.42
N LEU A 83 -13.95 3.42 -5.81
CA LEU A 83 -13.07 3.34 -4.66
C LEU A 83 -11.66 2.92 -5.07
N LEU A 84 -10.69 3.82 -4.96
CA LEU A 84 -9.28 3.57 -5.25
C LEU A 84 -8.45 3.54 -3.96
N LEU A 85 -7.76 2.43 -3.68
CA LEU A 85 -6.79 2.35 -2.59
C LEU A 85 -5.42 2.88 -3.07
N ALA A 86 -4.95 4.02 -2.56
CA ALA A 86 -3.64 4.59 -2.88
C ALA A 86 -2.69 4.46 -1.68
N THR A 87 -1.65 3.63 -1.78
CA THR A 87 -0.75 3.31 -0.65
C THR A 87 0.72 3.21 -1.05
N ALA A 88 1.62 3.63 -0.14
CA ALA A 88 3.06 3.41 -0.31
C ALA A 88 3.48 1.94 -0.09
N THR A 89 2.62 1.14 0.51
CA THR A 89 2.82 -0.30 0.72
C THR A 89 2.99 -1.04 -0.62
N ASN A 90 3.60 -2.21 -0.60
CA ASN A 90 3.80 -3.02 -1.81
C ASN A 90 2.47 -3.55 -2.39
N GLU A 91 2.48 -3.82 -3.69
CA GLU A 91 1.30 -4.24 -4.47
C GLU A 91 0.64 -5.54 -3.95
N ILE A 92 1.40 -6.44 -3.30
CA ILE A 92 0.84 -7.69 -2.76
C ILE A 92 -0.11 -7.38 -1.61
N ILE A 93 0.36 -6.62 -0.61
CA ILE A 93 -0.46 -6.20 0.54
C ILE A 93 -1.64 -5.35 0.05
N ALA A 94 -1.38 -4.38 -0.85
CA ALA A 94 -2.42 -3.50 -1.37
C ALA A 94 -3.54 -4.27 -2.08
N LYS A 95 -3.20 -5.25 -2.91
CA LYS A 95 -4.17 -6.11 -3.61
C LYS A 95 -5.08 -6.86 -2.64
N PHE A 96 -4.52 -7.49 -1.62
CA PHE A 96 -5.30 -8.21 -0.61
C PHE A 96 -6.17 -7.24 0.21
N ALA A 97 -5.63 -6.09 0.62
CA ALA A 97 -6.37 -5.08 1.37
C ALA A 97 -7.53 -4.51 0.55
N ALA A 98 -7.29 -4.14 -0.71
CA ALA A 98 -8.33 -3.65 -1.62
C ALA A 98 -9.48 -4.66 -1.74
N ALA A 99 -9.17 -5.92 -2.01
CA ALA A 99 -10.18 -6.98 -2.13
C ALA A 99 -10.98 -7.18 -0.82
N ARG A 100 -10.32 -7.11 0.36
CA ARG A 100 -10.99 -7.28 1.67
C ARG A 100 -11.85 -6.10 2.07
N LEU A 101 -11.49 -4.89 1.67
CA LEU A 101 -12.19 -3.66 2.02
C LEU A 101 -13.22 -3.22 0.96
N GLY A 102 -13.31 -3.93 -0.18
CA GLY A 102 -14.25 -3.62 -1.25
C GLY A 102 -13.85 -2.43 -2.11
N PHE A 103 -12.55 -2.18 -2.26
CA PHE A 103 -12.05 -1.22 -3.24
C PHE A 103 -12.12 -1.80 -4.66
N ASP A 104 -12.42 -0.96 -5.63
CA ASP A 104 -12.52 -1.35 -7.04
C ASP A 104 -11.13 -1.54 -7.68
N ASP A 105 -10.13 -0.76 -7.24
CA ASP A 105 -8.76 -0.83 -7.73
C ASP A 105 -7.75 -0.31 -6.70
N TYR A 106 -6.45 -0.42 -7.01
CA TYR A 106 -5.39 0.08 -6.13
C TYR A 106 -4.20 0.66 -6.90
N VAL A 107 -3.56 1.66 -6.30
CA VAL A 107 -2.24 2.20 -6.67
C VAL A 107 -1.29 1.94 -5.51
N ALA A 108 -0.21 1.21 -5.77
CA ALA A 108 0.73 0.75 -4.75
C ALA A 108 2.16 0.68 -5.30
N THR A 109 3.16 0.60 -4.43
CA THR A 109 4.55 0.36 -4.84
C THR A 109 4.67 -1.02 -5.48
N LYS A 110 5.06 -1.05 -6.75
CA LYS A 110 5.23 -2.29 -7.51
C LYS A 110 6.51 -3.01 -7.14
N ILE A 111 6.50 -4.33 -7.25
CA ILE A 111 7.64 -5.21 -7.00
C ILE A 111 8.22 -5.65 -8.34
N VAL A 112 9.54 -5.55 -8.49
CA VAL A 112 10.23 -6.13 -9.65
C VAL A 112 10.05 -7.64 -9.65
N LYS A 113 9.63 -8.20 -10.78
CA LYS A 113 9.42 -9.64 -10.96
C LYS A 113 10.40 -10.21 -11.97
N LYS A 114 11.02 -11.33 -11.61
CA LYS A 114 11.76 -12.17 -12.55
C LYS A 114 10.77 -13.09 -13.27
N ASP A 115 10.94 -13.22 -14.58
CA ASP A 115 10.09 -14.07 -15.43
C ASP A 115 8.57 -13.77 -15.25
N GLN A 116 8.21 -12.52 -14.92
CA GLN A 116 6.85 -12.01 -14.70
C GLN A 116 6.08 -12.65 -13.53
N THR A 117 6.61 -13.65 -12.85
CA THR A 117 5.91 -14.42 -11.82
C THR A 117 6.63 -14.51 -10.50
N ILE A 118 7.96 -14.43 -10.48
CA ILE A 118 8.78 -14.57 -9.28
C ILE A 118 9.09 -13.19 -8.71
N TYR A 119 8.65 -12.92 -7.50
CA TYR A 119 8.94 -11.68 -6.79
C TYR A 119 10.42 -11.57 -6.44
N THR A 120 10.93 -10.34 -6.43
CA THR A 120 12.27 -10.02 -5.93
C THR A 120 12.17 -9.12 -4.70
N ASN A 121 13.30 -8.85 -4.05
CA ASN A 121 13.37 -7.86 -2.98
C ASN A 121 13.60 -6.43 -3.50
N GLN A 122 13.21 -6.12 -4.74
CA GLN A 122 13.37 -4.80 -5.35
C GLN A 122 12.01 -4.20 -5.69
N ILE A 123 11.90 -2.89 -5.51
CA ILE A 123 10.73 -2.11 -5.95
C ILE A 123 10.95 -1.48 -7.31
N GLU A 124 9.89 -1.29 -8.07
CA GLU A 124 9.91 -0.46 -9.28
C GLU A 124 9.91 1.03 -8.90
N PHE A 125 10.54 1.86 -9.73
CA PHE A 125 10.58 3.32 -9.55
C PHE A 125 9.76 4.03 -10.61
N PRO A 126 9.06 5.13 -10.22
CA PRO A 126 8.95 5.68 -8.87
C PRO A 126 8.06 4.82 -7.97
N PRO A 127 8.35 4.72 -6.64
CA PRO A 127 7.45 4.08 -5.69
C PRO A 127 6.19 4.94 -5.48
N ALA A 128 5.10 4.33 -4.99
CA ALA A 128 3.87 5.03 -4.63
C ALA A 128 4.02 5.85 -3.32
N PHE A 129 5.03 6.70 -3.26
CA PHE A 129 5.41 7.50 -2.09
C PHE A 129 5.63 8.96 -2.48
N LYS A 130 5.08 9.90 -1.70
CA LYS A 130 5.16 11.34 -1.99
C LYS A 130 4.71 11.66 -3.44
N GLU A 131 5.55 12.37 -4.20
CA GLU A 131 5.32 12.72 -5.60
C GLU A 131 5.11 11.52 -6.51
N GLY A 132 5.75 10.38 -6.18
CA GLY A 132 5.56 9.12 -6.93
C GLY A 132 4.12 8.61 -6.81
N LYS A 133 3.49 8.70 -5.61
CA LYS A 133 2.07 8.36 -5.43
C LYS A 133 1.18 9.26 -6.30
N LEU A 134 1.41 10.58 -6.25
CA LEU A 134 0.67 11.53 -7.10
C LEU A 134 0.83 11.18 -8.59
N THR A 135 2.05 10.92 -9.04
CA THR A 135 2.31 10.58 -10.44
C THR A 135 1.55 9.32 -10.88
N MET A 136 1.58 8.27 -10.05
CA MET A 136 0.89 7.01 -10.35
C MET A 136 -0.63 7.17 -10.32
N VAL A 137 -1.19 7.93 -9.37
CA VAL A 137 -2.64 8.20 -9.31
C VAL A 137 -3.09 9.05 -10.51
N ARG A 138 -2.33 10.07 -10.90
CA ARG A 138 -2.63 10.86 -12.10
C ARG A 138 -2.64 10.01 -13.35
N GLN A 139 -1.63 9.16 -13.55
CA GLN A 139 -1.58 8.25 -14.69
C GLN A 139 -2.82 7.31 -14.68
N TRP A 140 -3.15 6.77 -13.51
CA TRP A 140 -4.34 5.92 -13.37
C TRP A 140 -5.63 6.68 -13.75
N ILE A 141 -5.81 7.94 -13.29
CA ILE A 141 -6.96 8.79 -13.64
C ILE A 141 -7.03 9.04 -15.16
N GLU A 142 -5.89 9.28 -15.81
CA GLU A 142 -5.80 9.47 -17.26
C GLU A 142 -6.19 8.20 -18.01
N ASP A 143 -5.67 7.04 -17.59
CA ASP A 143 -5.97 5.73 -18.19
C ASP A 143 -7.45 5.38 -18.07
N GLN A 144 -8.11 5.75 -16.96
CA GLN A 144 -9.55 5.60 -16.75
C GLN A 144 -10.41 6.68 -17.45
N LYS A 145 -9.78 7.68 -18.05
CA LYS A 145 -10.46 8.85 -18.68
C LYS A 145 -11.31 9.67 -17.70
N TRP A 146 -10.86 9.81 -16.46
CA TRP A 146 -11.57 10.52 -15.38
C TRP A 146 -10.96 11.88 -15.05
N VAL A 147 -10.15 12.44 -15.94
CA VAL A 147 -9.62 13.79 -15.79
C VAL A 147 -10.75 14.79 -15.59
N GLY A 148 -10.64 15.63 -14.56
CA GLY A 148 -11.63 16.64 -14.21
C GLY A 148 -12.87 16.11 -13.47
N LYS A 149 -12.92 14.84 -13.09
CA LYS A 149 -13.94 14.31 -12.17
C LYS A 149 -13.64 14.73 -10.74
N GLU A 150 -14.71 14.89 -9.96
CA GLU A 150 -14.64 15.15 -8.53
C GLU A 150 -13.94 13.98 -7.80
N SER A 151 -13.06 14.30 -6.84
CA SER A 151 -12.26 13.30 -6.15
C SER A 151 -12.09 13.64 -4.67
N PHE A 152 -12.21 12.63 -3.83
CA PHE A 152 -12.00 12.67 -2.38
C PHE A 152 -10.76 11.86 -2.03
N PHE A 153 -9.89 12.39 -1.17
CA PHE A 153 -8.74 11.65 -0.69
C PHE A 153 -8.60 11.79 0.83
N TYR A 154 -8.54 10.67 1.52
CA TYR A 154 -8.41 10.56 2.97
C TYR A 154 -7.01 10.09 3.32
N SER A 155 -6.27 10.86 4.13
CA SER A 155 -4.94 10.46 4.60
C SER A 155 -4.60 11.11 5.95
N ASP A 156 -3.80 10.39 6.75
CA ASP A 156 -3.18 10.84 8.01
C ASP A 156 -1.68 11.16 7.83
N SER A 157 -1.14 11.03 6.61
CA SER A 157 0.30 11.11 6.35
C SER A 157 0.70 12.42 5.70
N VAL A 158 1.69 13.11 6.27
CA VAL A 158 2.34 14.28 5.65
C VAL A 158 3.02 13.92 4.31
N ASN A 159 3.35 12.65 4.09
CA ASN A 159 3.92 12.19 2.84
C ASN A 159 2.91 12.19 1.68
N ASP A 160 1.63 12.35 1.98
CA ASP A 160 0.54 12.39 1.02
C ASP A 160 0.08 13.81 0.65
N LEU A 161 0.76 14.83 1.18
CA LEU A 161 0.48 16.23 0.84
C LEU A 161 0.41 16.48 -0.68
N PRO A 162 1.33 15.96 -1.53
CA PRO A 162 1.22 16.17 -2.98
C PRO A 162 -0.09 15.66 -3.58
N LEU A 163 -0.64 14.56 -3.09
CA LEU A 163 -1.92 14.03 -3.56
C LEU A 163 -3.10 14.75 -2.92
N LEU A 164 -3.01 15.15 -1.64
CA LEU A 164 -4.04 15.98 -0.98
C LEU A 164 -4.21 17.32 -1.70
N ASP A 165 -3.12 17.96 -2.12
CA ASP A 165 -3.17 19.23 -2.86
C ASP A 165 -3.73 19.08 -4.28
N TYR A 166 -3.74 17.87 -4.83
CA TYR A 166 -4.21 17.60 -6.19
C TYR A 166 -5.71 17.32 -6.29
N VAL A 167 -6.30 16.66 -5.28
CA VAL A 167 -7.71 16.22 -5.32
C VAL A 167 -8.68 17.38 -5.06
N SER A 168 -9.95 17.21 -5.47
CA SER A 168 -10.99 18.23 -5.25
C SER A 168 -11.36 18.39 -3.77
N HIS A 169 -11.35 17.29 -3.02
CA HIS A 169 -11.72 17.23 -1.60
C HIS A 169 -10.64 16.51 -0.78
N PRO A 170 -9.62 17.23 -0.30
CA PRO A 170 -8.63 16.68 0.63
C PRO A 170 -9.21 16.55 2.04
N ILE A 171 -9.04 15.37 2.67
CA ILE A 171 -9.49 15.11 4.02
C ILE A 171 -8.33 14.55 4.86
N ALA A 172 -7.84 15.35 5.78
CA ALA A 172 -6.90 14.89 6.81
C ALA A 172 -7.68 14.12 7.89
N THR A 173 -7.15 12.94 8.29
CA THR A 173 -7.81 12.03 9.25
C THR A 173 -6.99 11.79 10.50
#